data_489dd3f0940963c847dc42bb8f8c55eb
#
_entry.id   489dd3f0940963c847dc42bb8f8c55eb
#
_cell.length_a   1.000
_cell.length_b   1.000
_cell.length_c   1.000
_cell.angle_alpha   90.00
_cell.angle_beta   90.00
_cell.angle_gamma   90.00
#
_symmetry.space_group_name_H-M   'P 1'
#
loop_
_entity.id
_entity.type
_entity.pdbx_description
1 polymer ?
#
loop_
_entity_poly.entity_id
_entity_poly.type
_entity_poly.pdbx_seq_one_letter_code
_entity_poly.pdbx_strand_id
1 'polypeptide(L)'
;AYALDVKASLCATQPWVHVPDFLALGSNGRTFEIRVAADTLPPGLHTARVVGRDTERNGTVVFDVPITVVKPVVPSHATYKYPRVRLSSGEIRREFVHVPSGATWADVCVRSMNHEAPNTSVRFWLHMLQLVPQRRLSRVEHHFVLALNENEPMSKRIPVHGGMTLELCAAQFWSNKAGFDLEMDVEFHGLDTVPQVSGHTGQGLVKLDVASLVRCEELKPSVSLDTHRTFVRPSKHVLRPLRDARDRQPSGHHLHELVLEYPLSVKEAGSWTWQTPLSGYVYDATTTLLTQLIDVNQAPVAFGDVYSKPVELVKGEYTLRVQALHENAAVLEALQALPLALEHKLKKPISLDVYRDHVDLTAGAHAAKEALKLHKGERAVLSISTALDNEQWPSDAKLGDVVLGTLTLGGHAKVPIEVVLGPAPPSSVPKETDDAPTLPMLLAGLVSKVPKEEKYNFVDQLLHDYPNDLSINLAAMD
;
A
#
# COMPACT_ATOMS: atom_id res chain seq x y z
N ALA A 1 -14.86 9.66 45.64
CA ALA A 1 -15.14 9.01 44.33
C ALA A 1 -16.48 8.28 44.47
N TYR A 2 -17.42 8.54 43.57
CA TYR A 2 -18.69 7.80 43.51
C TYR A 2 -18.41 6.43 42.93
N ALA A 3 -18.84 5.37 43.60
CA ALA A 3 -18.79 4.03 43.06
C ALA A 3 -19.92 3.89 42.00
N LEU A 4 -19.59 3.48 40.81
CA LEU A 4 -20.58 3.11 39.78
C LEU A 4 -21.10 1.71 40.13
N ASP A 5 -22.42 1.57 40.29
CA ASP A 5 -23.11 0.28 40.43
C ASP A 5 -24.41 0.38 39.65
N VAL A 6 -24.38 -0.13 38.42
CA VAL A 6 -25.53 -0.13 37.49
C VAL A 6 -25.82 -1.56 37.08
N LYS A 7 -27.03 -1.98 37.24
CA LYS A 7 -27.54 -3.27 36.80
C LYS A 7 -28.33 -3.06 35.50
N ALA A 8 -27.77 -3.51 34.38
CA ALA A 8 -28.38 -3.34 33.07
C ALA A 8 -28.91 -4.65 32.49
N SER A 9 -30.14 -4.63 32.01
CA SER A 9 -30.66 -5.66 31.12
C SER A 9 -30.21 -5.38 29.71
N LEU A 10 -29.73 -6.38 28.99
CA LEU A 10 -29.29 -6.26 27.60
C LEU A 10 -30.37 -6.78 26.65
N CYS A 11 -30.64 -6.04 25.60
CA CYS A 11 -31.58 -6.40 24.57
C CYS A 11 -31.00 -6.14 23.18
N ALA A 12 -30.98 -7.15 22.32
CA ALA A 12 -30.64 -7.00 20.92
C ALA A 12 -31.89 -6.64 20.08
N THR A 13 -31.76 -5.70 19.16
CA THR A 13 -32.86 -5.27 18.29
C THR A 13 -33.14 -6.24 17.15
N GLN A 14 -32.26 -7.20 16.92
CA GLN A 14 -32.37 -8.18 15.83
C GLN A 14 -32.11 -9.60 16.33
N PRO A 15 -32.82 -10.62 15.84
CA PRO A 15 -32.73 -12.00 16.33
C PRO A 15 -31.41 -12.70 15.98
N TRP A 16 -30.65 -12.19 15.03
CA TRP A 16 -29.34 -12.71 14.63
C TRP A 16 -28.20 -12.19 15.52
N VAL A 17 -28.49 -11.34 16.53
CA VAL A 17 -27.54 -10.87 17.53
C VAL A 17 -27.91 -11.47 18.89
N HIS A 18 -26.97 -12.17 19.49
CA HIS A 18 -27.14 -12.82 20.78
C HIS A 18 -26.24 -12.16 21.82
N VAL A 19 -26.82 -11.80 22.95
CA VAL A 19 -26.13 -11.15 24.07
C VAL A 19 -26.58 -11.82 25.38
N PRO A 20 -25.80 -11.72 26.47
CA PRO A 20 -26.29 -12.06 27.80
C PRO A 20 -27.49 -11.19 28.19
N ASP A 21 -28.41 -11.72 28.98
CA ASP A 21 -29.60 -10.97 29.41
C ASP A 21 -29.29 -9.84 30.39
N PHE A 22 -28.17 -9.93 31.09
CA PHE A 22 -27.85 -9.05 32.21
C PHE A 22 -26.36 -8.69 32.28
N LEU A 23 -26.07 -7.45 32.69
CA LEU A 23 -24.71 -6.93 32.90
C LEU A 23 -24.69 -6.05 34.15
N ALA A 24 -23.78 -6.36 35.10
CA ALA A 24 -23.48 -5.51 36.25
C ALA A 24 -22.26 -4.63 35.90
N LEU A 25 -22.45 -3.32 35.84
CA LEU A 25 -21.43 -2.32 35.56
C LEU A 25 -20.94 -1.70 36.87
N GLY A 26 -19.70 -2.00 37.23
CA GLY A 26 -18.98 -1.34 38.33
C GLY A 26 -17.95 -0.34 37.81
N SER A 27 -17.29 0.39 38.71
CA SER A 27 -16.26 1.39 38.40
C SER A 27 -15.05 0.84 37.65
N ASN A 28 -14.83 -0.47 37.69
CA ASN A 28 -13.69 -1.14 37.01
C ASN A 28 -13.99 -1.56 35.57
N GLY A 29 -15.18 -1.25 35.02
CA GLY A 29 -15.61 -1.71 33.71
C GLY A 29 -15.99 -3.20 33.71
N ARG A 30 -16.63 -3.61 32.62
CA ARG A 30 -17.01 -5.00 32.34
C ARG A 30 -16.96 -5.27 30.87
N THR A 31 -16.52 -6.45 30.49
CA THR A 31 -16.60 -6.97 29.13
C THR A 31 -17.73 -7.99 29.03
N PHE A 32 -18.43 -8.02 27.91
CA PHE A 32 -19.40 -9.05 27.60
C PHE A 32 -19.26 -9.44 26.12
N GLU A 33 -19.70 -10.64 25.81
CA GLU A 33 -19.60 -11.20 24.45
C GLU A 33 -20.89 -10.91 23.67
N ILE A 34 -20.73 -10.46 22.43
CA ILE A 34 -21.81 -10.32 21.45
C ILE A 34 -21.58 -11.35 20.35
N ARG A 35 -22.50 -12.27 20.16
CA ARG A 35 -22.44 -13.27 19.09
C ARG A 35 -23.35 -12.87 17.95
N VAL A 36 -22.81 -12.93 16.73
CA VAL A 36 -23.52 -12.56 15.51
C VAL A 36 -23.66 -13.78 14.61
N ALA A 37 -24.91 -14.18 14.33
CA ALA A 37 -25.24 -15.29 13.42
C ALA A 37 -25.24 -14.79 11.95
N ALA A 38 -24.06 -14.39 11.44
CA ALA A 38 -23.93 -13.79 10.11
C ALA A 38 -24.27 -14.75 8.96
N ASP A 39 -24.14 -16.07 9.18
CA ASP A 39 -24.41 -17.10 8.15
C ASP A 39 -25.86 -17.11 7.69
N THR A 40 -26.79 -16.74 8.57
CA THR A 40 -28.23 -16.72 8.28
C THR A 40 -28.67 -15.49 7.48
N LEU A 41 -27.81 -14.50 7.34
CA LEU A 41 -28.14 -13.23 6.67
C LEU A 41 -27.98 -13.38 5.14
N PRO A 42 -28.87 -12.77 4.34
CA PRO A 42 -28.66 -12.65 2.90
C PRO A 42 -27.50 -11.69 2.61
N PRO A 43 -26.96 -11.66 1.38
CA PRO A 43 -26.00 -10.63 0.98
C PRO A 43 -26.58 -9.22 1.17
N GLY A 44 -25.72 -8.28 1.58
CA GLY A 44 -26.11 -6.88 1.80
C GLY A 44 -25.61 -6.30 3.12
N LEU A 45 -26.18 -5.16 3.48
CA LEU A 45 -25.91 -4.43 4.72
C LEU A 45 -27.00 -4.73 5.76
N HIS A 46 -26.59 -5.17 6.93
CA HIS A 46 -27.48 -5.45 8.07
C HIS A 46 -27.05 -4.65 9.28
N THR A 47 -28.01 -4.07 9.97
CA THR A 47 -27.76 -3.27 11.18
C THR A 47 -28.58 -3.80 12.35
N ALA A 48 -27.96 -3.77 13.51
CA ALA A 48 -28.59 -4.07 14.79
C ALA A 48 -28.05 -3.16 15.88
N ARG A 49 -28.68 -3.18 17.04
CA ARG A 49 -28.21 -2.49 18.24
C ARG A 49 -28.34 -3.42 19.44
N VAL A 50 -27.38 -3.35 20.33
CA VAL A 50 -27.48 -3.91 21.68
C VAL A 50 -27.71 -2.76 22.65
N VAL A 51 -28.88 -2.74 23.28
CA VAL A 51 -29.29 -1.67 24.19
C VAL A 51 -29.20 -2.18 25.63
N GLY A 52 -28.41 -1.52 26.47
CA GLY A 52 -28.34 -1.74 27.91
C GLY A 52 -29.27 -0.80 28.63
N ARG A 53 -30.23 -1.35 29.40
CA ARG A 53 -31.23 -0.60 30.16
C ARG A 53 -31.06 -0.82 31.64
N ASP A 54 -31.09 0.27 32.41
CA ASP A 54 -31.04 0.21 33.87
C ASP A 54 -32.29 -0.49 34.44
N THR A 55 -32.10 -1.57 35.17
CA THR A 55 -33.20 -2.35 35.76
C THR A 55 -33.83 -1.67 36.97
N GLU A 56 -33.13 -0.72 37.62
CA GLU A 56 -33.58 -0.01 38.85
C GLU A 56 -34.21 1.35 38.49
N ARG A 57 -33.96 1.92 37.31
CA ARG A 57 -34.42 3.25 36.91
C ARG A 57 -35.35 3.19 35.70
N ASN A 58 -36.48 2.48 35.81
CA ASN A 58 -37.52 2.43 34.81
C ASN A 58 -37.06 2.10 33.39
N GLY A 59 -36.03 1.29 33.23
CA GLY A 59 -35.53 0.88 31.92
C GLY A 59 -34.83 1.99 31.11
N THR A 60 -34.30 3.03 31.80
CA THR A 60 -33.54 4.10 31.13
C THR A 60 -32.36 3.50 30.39
N VAL A 61 -32.15 3.95 29.15
CA VAL A 61 -30.98 3.51 28.34
C VAL A 61 -29.70 4.03 28.97
N VAL A 62 -28.82 3.13 29.31
CA VAL A 62 -27.48 3.42 29.89
C VAL A 62 -26.45 3.50 28.76
N PHE A 63 -26.52 2.59 27.82
CA PHE A 63 -25.62 2.54 26.65
C PHE A 63 -26.30 1.85 25.46
N ASP A 64 -25.72 2.05 24.31
CA ASP A 64 -26.18 1.53 23.03
C ASP A 64 -24.95 1.17 22.19
N VAL A 65 -24.88 -0.11 21.76
CA VAL A 65 -23.78 -0.61 20.93
C VAL A 65 -24.32 -0.88 19.52
N PRO A 66 -24.00 -0.06 18.53
CA PRO A 66 -24.39 -0.31 17.16
C PRO A 66 -23.57 -1.48 16.56
N ILE A 67 -24.25 -2.34 15.82
CA ILE A 67 -23.65 -3.47 15.12
C ILE A 67 -23.98 -3.34 13.65
N THR A 68 -22.97 -3.42 12.81
CA THR A 68 -23.11 -3.42 11.36
C THR A 68 -22.45 -4.67 10.79
N VAL A 69 -23.21 -5.43 10.00
CA VAL A 69 -22.72 -6.62 9.29
C VAL A 69 -22.84 -6.37 7.79
N VAL A 70 -21.73 -6.49 7.10
CA VAL A 70 -21.69 -6.45 5.64
C VAL A 70 -21.44 -7.86 5.13
N LYS A 71 -22.39 -8.42 4.38
CA LYS A 71 -22.26 -9.72 3.73
C LYS A 71 -22.15 -9.50 2.22
N PRO A 72 -20.97 -9.67 1.63
CA PRO A 72 -20.79 -9.39 0.20
C PRO A 72 -21.38 -10.47 -0.68
N VAL A 73 -21.79 -10.09 -1.88
CA VAL A 73 -22.11 -11.03 -2.96
C VAL A 73 -20.81 -11.62 -3.49
N VAL A 74 -20.76 -12.93 -3.66
CA VAL A 74 -19.62 -13.62 -4.29
C VAL A 74 -19.85 -13.68 -5.80
N PRO A 75 -19.02 -13.04 -6.63
CA PRO A 75 -19.19 -13.02 -8.07
C PRO A 75 -18.90 -14.39 -8.70
N SER A 76 -19.66 -14.76 -9.71
CA SER A 76 -19.37 -15.94 -10.53
C SER A 76 -18.40 -15.59 -11.66
N HIS A 77 -17.44 -16.49 -11.95
CA HIS A 77 -16.45 -16.31 -13.04
C HIS A 77 -15.67 -14.98 -13.01
N ALA A 78 -15.41 -14.45 -11.80
CA ALA A 78 -14.74 -13.17 -11.59
C ALA A 78 -15.43 -11.97 -12.27
N THR A 79 -16.73 -12.04 -12.44
CA THR A 79 -17.57 -10.97 -12.98
C THR A 79 -18.79 -10.78 -12.08
N TYR A 80 -19.02 -9.56 -11.65
CA TYR A 80 -20.21 -9.16 -10.92
C TYR A 80 -21.09 -8.30 -11.82
N LYS A 81 -22.34 -8.73 -12.02
CA LYS A 81 -23.35 -7.95 -12.70
C LYS A 81 -24.23 -7.27 -11.67
N TYR A 82 -24.13 -5.97 -11.61
CA TYR A 82 -24.98 -5.16 -10.75
C TYR A 82 -26.43 -5.28 -11.22
N PRO A 83 -27.37 -5.53 -10.31
CA PRO A 83 -28.80 -5.57 -10.68
C PRO A 83 -29.21 -4.23 -11.32
N ARG A 84 -29.90 -4.31 -12.44
CA ARG A 84 -30.46 -3.11 -13.09
C ARG A 84 -31.38 -2.37 -12.13
N VAL A 85 -31.04 -1.12 -11.83
CA VAL A 85 -31.72 -0.33 -10.81
C VAL A 85 -32.14 1.02 -11.37
N ARG A 86 -33.39 1.39 -11.12
CA ARG A 86 -33.87 2.75 -11.34
C ARG A 86 -33.28 3.67 -10.29
N LEU A 87 -32.64 4.75 -10.72
CA LEU A 87 -32.15 5.81 -9.85
C LEU A 87 -32.99 7.07 -10.04
N SER A 88 -33.43 7.62 -8.92
CA SER A 88 -34.13 8.91 -8.82
C SER A 88 -33.15 9.99 -8.31
N SER A 89 -33.56 11.26 -8.47
CA SER A 89 -32.78 12.41 -8.04
C SER A 89 -32.34 12.31 -6.57
N GLY A 90 -31.06 12.38 -6.30
CA GLY A 90 -30.48 12.27 -4.96
C GLY A 90 -30.46 10.84 -4.37
N GLU A 91 -30.91 9.84 -5.12
CA GLU A 91 -30.92 8.45 -4.65
C GLU A 91 -29.51 7.86 -4.63
N ILE A 92 -29.25 7.05 -3.59
CA ILE A 92 -27.99 6.36 -3.35
C ILE A 92 -28.25 4.86 -3.30
N ARG A 93 -27.49 4.10 -4.09
CA ARG A 93 -27.50 2.64 -4.05
C ARG A 93 -26.11 2.11 -3.74
N ARG A 94 -26.08 1.11 -2.86
CA ARG A 94 -24.84 0.47 -2.41
C ARG A 94 -24.93 -1.02 -2.56
N GLU A 95 -23.85 -1.60 -3.07
CA GLU A 95 -23.67 -3.03 -3.16
C GLU A 95 -22.30 -3.41 -2.60
N PHE A 96 -22.19 -4.62 -2.08
CA PHE A 96 -20.98 -5.15 -1.49
C PHE A 96 -20.61 -6.42 -2.24
N VAL A 97 -19.42 -6.44 -2.81
CA VAL A 97 -18.94 -7.53 -3.66
C VAL A 97 -17.66 -8.10 -3.09
N HIS A 98 -17.61 -9.41 -2.95
CA HIS A 98 -16.37 -10.10 -2.57
C HIS A 98 -15.42 -10.11 -3.77
N VAL A 99 -14.26 -9.50 -3.60
CA VAL A 99 -13.21 -9.49 -4.64
C VAL A 99 -12.54 -10.85 -4.68
N PRO A 100 -12.50 -11.54 -5.83
CA PRO A 100 -11.87 -12.85 -5.95
C PRO A 100 -10.41 -12.83 -5.47
N SER A 101 -9.98 -13.89 -4.79
CA SER A 101 -8.59 -14.05 -4.38
C SER A 101 -7.66 -13.98 -5.59
N GLY A 102 -6.57 -13.22 -5.46
CA GLY A 102 -5.63 -12.98 -6.55
C GLY A 102 -6.01 -11.83 -7.49
N ALA A 103 -7.19 -11.20 -7.34
CA ALA A 103 -7.50 -10.00 -8.11
C ALA A 103 -6.68 -8.79 -7.63
N THR A 104 -6.15 -8.04 -8.59
CA THR A 104 -5.31 -6.86 -8.35
C THR A 104 -5.90 -5.58 -8.95
N TRP A 105 -6.81 -5.69 -9.91
CA TRP A 105 -7.61 -4.57 -10.43
C TRP A 105 -9.01 -5.02 -10.85
N ALA A 106 -9.89 -4.06 -11.03
CA ALA A 106 -11.22 -4.26 -11.57
C ALA A 106 -11.53 -3.24 -12.66
N ASP A 107 -12.18 -3.70 -13.72
CA ASP A 107 -12.78 -2.86 -14.75
C ASP A 107 -14.28 -2.72 -14.44
N VAL A 108 -14.71 -1.48 -14.19
CA VAL A 108 -16.10 -1.15 -13.88
C VAL A 108 -16.71 -0.45 -15.10
N CYS A 109 -17.61 -1.13 -15.79
CA CYS A 109 -18.35 -0.59 -16.92
C CYS A 109 -19.75 -0.17 -16.46
N VAL A 110 -20.12 1.07 -16.72
CA VAL A 110 -21.42 1.63 -16.37
C VAL A 110 -22.15 2.12 -17.61
N ARG A 111 -23.47 1.90 -17.65
CA ARG A 111 -24.35 2.35 -18.71
C ARG A 111 -25.63 2.89 -18.10
N SER A 112 -26.13 3.98 -18.63
CA SER A 112 -27.44 4.52 -18.29
C SER A 112 -28.43 4.30 -19.45
N MET A 113 -29.66 3.98 -19.10
CA MET A 113 -30.71 3.66 -20.04
C MET A 113 -32.05 4.23 -19.58
N ASN A 114 -33.01 4.28 -20.48
CA ASN A 114 -34.41 4.70 -20.18
C ASN A 114 -34.45 6.04 -19.44
N HIS A 115 -33.76 7.04 -20.00
CA HIS A 115 -33.80 8.40 -19.46
C HIS A 115 -35.21 8.97 -19.56
N GLU A 116 -35.74 9.48 -18.46
CA GLU A 116 -37.06 10.17 -18.47
C GLU A 116 -37.02 11.45 -19.32
N ALA A 117 -35.84 12.08 -19.43
CA ALA A 117 -35.60 13.22 -20.30
C ALA A 117 -34.70 12.81 -21.46
N PRO A 118 -35.23 12.62 -22.67
CA PRO A 118 -34.42 12.20 -23.83
C PRO A 118 -33.36 13.26 -24.18
N ASN A 119 -32.24 12.81 -24.76
CA ASN A 119 -31.13 13.63 -25.17
C ASN A 119 -30.45 14.45 -24.06
N THR A 120 -30.61 14.05 -22.79
CA THR A 120 -29.92 14.67 -21.65
C THR A 120 -28.86 13.71 -21.11
N SER A 121 -27.69 14.24 -20.77
CA SER A 121 -26.71 13.47 -20.00
C SER A 121 -27.12 13.45 -18.51
N VAL A 122 -26.99 12.30 -17.89
CA VAL A 122 -27.23 12.15 -16.45
C VAL A 122 -25.90 12.14 -15.70
N ARG A 123 -25.84 12.89 -14.62
CA ARG A 123 -24.66 12.97 -13.77
C ARG A 123 -24.88 12.15 -12.51
N PHE A 124 -23.87 11.33 -12.18
CA PHE A 124 -23.89 10.58 -10.94
C PHE A 124 -22.48 10.40 -10.37
N TRP A 125 -22.42 10.10 -9.09
CA TRP A 125 -21.21 9.67 -8.41
C TRP A 125 -21.10 8.16 -8.50
N LEU A 126 -19.93 7.69 -8.95
CA LEU A 126 -19.49 6.32 -8.77
C LEU A 126 -18.41 6.34 -7.70
N HIS A 127 -18.71 5.77 -6.55
CA HIS A 127 -17.79 5.69 -5.42
C HIS A 127 -17.50 4.23 -5.11
N MET A 128 -16.23 3.91 -4.94
CA MET A 128 -15.76 2.55 -4.69
C MET A 128 -14.76 2.57 -3.55
N LEU A 129 -14.94 1.66 -2.60
CA LEU A 129 -14.15 1.61 -1.38
C LEU A 129 -13.83 0.18 -0.96
N GLN A 130 -12.59 -0.06 -0.55
CA GLN A 130 -12.19 -1.25 0.19
C GLN A 130 -11.57 -0.85 1.54
N LEU A 131 -12.06 -1.43 2.64
CA LEU A 131 -11.45 -1.24 3.95
C LEU A 131 -10.29 -2.22 4.12
N VAL A 132 -9.09 -1.79 3.74
CA VAL A 132 -7.87 -2.59 3.83
C VAL A 132 -7.14 -2.25 5.12
N PRO A 133 -6.87 -3.23 6.02
CA PRO A 133 -6.12 -2.99 7.25
C PRO A 133 -4.79 -2.27 7.01
N GLN A 134 -4.44 -1.34 7.88
CA GLN A 134 -3.19 -0.56 7.83
C GLN A 134 -2.96 0.26 6.54
N ARG A 135 -3.99 0.45 5.71
CA ARG A 135 -3.93 1.33 4.55
C ARG A 135 -4.73 2.61 4.80
N ARG A 136 -4.20 3.73 4.33
CA ARG A 136 -4.92 5.01 4.36
C ARG A 136 -6.10 4.94 3.42
N LEU A 137 -7.24 5.50 3.82
CA LEU A 137 -8.47 5.52 3.03
C LEU A 137 -8.25 6.09 1.62
N SER A 138 -7.50 7.19 1.50
CA SER A 138 -7.15 7.82 0.22
C SER A 138 -6.41 6.93 -0.79
N ARG A 139 -5.90 5.77 -0.37
CA ARG A 139 -5.24 4.79 -1.25
C ARG A 139 -6.17 3.71 -1.77
N VAL A 140 -7.31 3.54 -1.13
CA VAL A 140 -8.27 2.44 -1.38
C VAL A 140 -9.68 2.94 -1.67
N GLU A 141 -9.84 4.25 -1.71
CA GLU A 141 -11.07 4.96 -2.07
C GLU A 141 -10.93 5.56 -3.47
N HIS A 142 -11.90 5.28 -4.32
CA HIS A 142 -11.97 5.79 -5.68
C HIS A 142 -13.33 6.42 -5.92
N HIS A 143 -13.36 7.67 -6.37
CA HIS A 143 -14.60 8.36 -6.69
C HIS A 143 -14.51 9.05 -8.05
N PHE A 144 -15.59 8.93 -8.81
CA PHE A 144 -15.71 9.53 -10.14
C PHE A 144 -17.05 10.24 -10.27
N VAL A 145 -17.03 11.44 -10.80
CA VAL A 145 -18.22 12.11 -11.28
C VAL A 145 -18.35 11.76 -12.76
N LEU A 146 -19.38 11.01 -13.10
CA LEU A 146 -19.64 10.56 -14.46
C LEU A 146 -20.85 11.30 -15.02
N ALA A 147 -20.75 11.67 -16.30
CA ALA A 147 -21.85 12.18 -17.09
C ALA A 147 -22.09 11.18 -18.24
N LEU A 148 -23.20 10.47 -18.20
CA LEU A 148 -23.53 9.44 -19.19
C LEU A 148 -24.63 9.94 -20.13
N ASN A 149 -24.42 9.75 -21.41
CA ASN A 149 -25.47 9.79 -22.40
C ASN A 149 -26.21 8.46 -22.42
N GLU A 150 -27.44 8.47 -22.87
CA GLU A 150 -28.26 7.27 -22.91
C GLU A 150 -27.62 6.18 -23.80
N ASN A 151 -27.55 4.95 -23.25
CA ASN A 151 -26.96 3.76 -23.88
C ASN A 151 -25.44 3.82 -24.19
N GLU A 152 -24.74 4.88 -23.81
CA GLU A 152 -23.30 4.95 -23.98
C GLU A 152 -22.58 4.34 -22.76
N PRO A 153 -21.77 3.27 -22.94
CA PRO A 153 -21.03 2.69 -21.84
C PRO A 153 -19.80 3.54 -21.50
N MET A 154 -19.50 3.66 -20.22
CA MET A 154 -18.26 4.26 -19.73
C MET A 154 -17.55 3.31 -18.79
N SER A 155 -16.25 3.09 -19.00
CA SER A 155 -15.46 2.20 -18.17
C SER A 155 -14.50 2.98 -17.28
N LYS A 156 -14.36 2.51 -16.04
CA LYS A 156 -13.35 2.96 -15.08
C LYS A 156 -12.59 1.77 -14.56
N ARG A 157 -11.29 1.92 -14.46
CA ARG A 157 -10.37 0.91 -13.96
C ARG A 157 -9.81 1.32 -12.63
N ILE A 158 -9.84 0.44 -11.63
CA ILE A 158 -9.36 0.69 -10.28
C ILE A 158 -8.47 -0.46 -9.79
N PRO A 159 -7.45 -0.19 -8.97
CA PRO A 159 -6.76 -1.23 -8.22
C PRO A 159 -7.71 -1.80 -7.16
N VAL A 160 -7.61 -3.11 -6.91
CA VAL A 160 -8.34 -3.80 -5.84
C VAL A 160 -7.44 -4.77 -5.10
N HIS A 161 -7.84 -5.14 -3.89
CA HIS A 161 -7.20 -6.16 -3.06
C HIS A 161 -8.06 -7.42 -3.04
N GLY A 162 -7.52 -8.52 -3.56
CA GLY A 162 -8.20 -9.82 -3.58
C GLY A 162 -8.52 -10.33 -2.18
N GLY A 163 -9.63 -11.07 -2.05
CA GLY A 163 -10.10 -11.63 -0.78
C GLY A 163 -10.81 -10.65 0.14
N MET A 164 -10.98 -9.39 -0.27
CA MET A 164 -11.64 -8.34 0.53
C MET A 164 -12.95 -7.91 -0.09
N THR A 165 -13.78 -7.24 0.70
CA THR A 165 -15.04 -6.68 0.22
C THR A 165 -14.80 -5.34 -0.48
N LEU A 166 -15.38 -5.18 -1.68
CA LEU A 166 -15.49 -3.93 -2.41
C LEU A 166 -16.89 -3.36 -2.22
N GLU A 167 -17.01 -2.17 -1.68
CA GLU A 167 -18.25 -1.39 -1.69
C GLU A 167 -18.34 -0.64 -3.02
N LEU A 168 -19.46 -0.82 -3.71
CA LEU A 168 -19.85 -0.10 -4.93
C LEU A 168 -21.01 0.80 -4.60
N CYS A 169 -20.85 2.10 -4.77
CA CYS A 169 -21.90 3.08 -4.49
C CYS A 169 -22.16 3.92 -5.74
N ALA A 170 -23.41 3.93 -6.19
CA ALA A 170 -23.89 4.82 -7.23
C ALA A 170 -24.89 5.82 -6.62
N ALA A 171 -24.62 7.12 -6.79
CA ALA A 171 -25.46 8.18 -6.26
C ALA A 171 -25.80 9.20 -7.33
N GLN A 172 -27.08 9.40 -7.57
CA GLN A 172 -27.54 10.38 -8.54
C GLN A 172 -27.45 11.80 -8.00
N PHE A 173 -27.00 12.75 -8.83
CA PHE A 173 -26.95 14.15 -8.46
C PHE A 173 -28.35 14.73 -8.23
N TRP A 174 -28.46 15.63 -7.27
CA TRP A 174 -29.69 16.39 -6.99
C TRP A 174 -30.17 17.22 -8.19
N SER A 175 -29.24 17.69 -8.99
CA SER A 175 -29.53 18.53 -10.16
C SER A 175 -30.18 17.78 -11.32
N ASN A 176 -30.13 16.44 -11.30
CA ASN A 176 -30.82 15.64 -12.30
C ASN A 176 -32.31 15.58 -11.92
N LYS A 177 -33.15 16.17 -12.73
CA LYS A 177 -34.61 16.21 -12.49
C LYS A 177 -35.33 14.93 -12.94
N ALA A 178 -34.64 14.09 -13.71
CA ALA A 178 -35.18 12.90 -14.33
C ALA A 178 -34.47 11.63 -13.84
N GLY A 179 -35.23 10.55 -13.69
CA GLY A 179 -34.67 9.24 -13.36
C GLY A 179 -34.09 8.52 -14.57
N PHE A 180 -33.27 7.53 -14.33
CA PHE A 180 -32.69 6.63 -15.34
C PHE A 180 -32.42 5.25 -14.76
N ASP A 181 -32.29 4.25 -15.62
CA ASP A 181 -31.86 2.92 -15.22
C ASP A 181 -30.36 2.81 -15.33
N LEU A 182 -29.72 2.41 -14.23
CA LEU A 182 -28.30 2.12 -14.16
C LEU A 182 -28.06 0.62 -14.40
N GLU A 183 -27.15 0.33 -15.30
CA GLU A 183 -26.53 -0.98 -15.50
C GLU A 183 -25.03 -0.86 -15.21
N MET A 184 -24.47 -1.83 -14.46
CA MET A 184 -23.04 -1.82 -14.14
C MET A 184 -22.51 -3.25 -14.12
N ASP A 185 -21.39 -3.47 -14.79
CA ASP A 185 -20.64 -4.71 -14.77
C ASP A 185 -19.26 -4.46 -14.14
N VAL A 186 -18.82 -5.36 -13.28
CA VAL A 186 -17.50 -5.31 -12.65
C VAL A 186 -16.75 -6.58 -13.03
N GLU A 187 -15.67 -6.43 -13.75
CA GLU A 187 -14.79 -7.52 -14.14
C GLU A 187 -13.51 -7.47 -13.31
N PHE A 188 -13.22 -8.56 -12.63
CA PHE A 188 -12.01 -8.68 -11.81
C PHE A 188 -10.90 -9.34 -12.60
N HIS A 189 -9.71 -8.79 -12.45
CA HIS A 189 -8.48 -9.20 -13.11
C HIS A 189 -7.37 -9.38 -12.07
N GLY A 190 -6.37 -10.21 -12.37
CA GLY A 190 -5.27 -10.40 -11.43
C GLY A 190 -4.07 -11.05 -12.06
N LEU A 191 -2.93 -10.43 -11.83
CA LEU A 191 -1.61 -10.97 -12.14
C LEU A 191 -0.82 -11.14 -10.86
N ASP A 192 -0.20 -12.30 -10.72
CA ASP A 192 0.83 -12.56 -9.71
C ASP A 192 2.19 -12.18 -10.28
N THR A 193 2.88 -11.31 -9.58
CA THR A 193 4.19 -10.79 -9.96
C THR A 193 4.90 -10.29 -8.72
N VAL A 194 6.19 -10.05 -8.81
CA VAL A 194 6.94 -9.40 -7.72
C VAL A 194 6.42 -7.98 -7.46
N PRO A 195 6.45 -7.52 -6.20
CA PRO A 195 5.96 -6.18 -5.85
C PRO A 195 6.82 -5.05 -6.44
N GLN A 196 8.08 -5.34 -6.76
CA GLN A 196 9.06 -4.42 -7.34
C GLN A 196 10.10 -5.19 -8.14
N VAL A 197 10.50 -4.65 -9.25
CA VAL A 197 11.62 -5.16 -10.07
C VAL A 197 12.85 -4.32 -9.79
N SER A 198 13.96 -4.97 -9.45
CA SER A 198 15.25 -4.31 -9.24
C SER A 198 16.29 -4.89 -10.18
N GLY A 199 17.05 -4.04 -10.85
CA GLY A 199 18.08 -4.43 -11.78
C GLY A 199 19.31 -3.53 -11.68
N HIS A 200 20.39 -3.95 -12.33
CA HIS A 200 21.64 -3.20 -12.45
C HIS A 200 22.02 -3.09 -13.92
N THR A 201 22.55 -1.94 -14.34
CA THR A 201 23.00 -1.78 -15.74
C THR A 201 24.09 -2.77 -16.12
N GLY A 202 24.98 -3.10 -15.19
CA GLY A 202 26.04 -4.09 -15.40
C GLY A 202 25.58 -5.55 -15.43
N GLN A 203 24.34 -5.84 -14.98
CA GLN A 203 23.75 -7.18 -15.07
C GLN A 203 23.15 -7.45 -16.45
N GLY A 204 22.72 -6.40 -17.12
CA GLY A 204 22.20 -6.44 -18.49
C GLY A 204 20.80 -7.02 -18.66
N LEU A 205 20.33 -7.84 -17.72
CA LEU A 205 19.04 -8.54 -17.83
C LEU A 205 18.43 -8.83 -16.46
N VAL A 206 17.11 -8.62 -16.36
CA VAL A 206 16.30 -9.04 -15.21
C VAL A 206 15.16 -9.92 -15.68
N LYS A 207 14.95 -11.07 -15.01
CA LYS A 207 13.82 -11.97 -15.27
C LYS A 207 12.66 -11.63 -14.34
N LEU A 208 11.46 -11.71 -14.89
CA LEU A 208 10.20 -11.48 -14.19
C LEU A 208 9.23 -12.62 -14.48
N ASP A 209 8.83 -13.33 -13.44
CA ASP A 209 7.74 -14.29 -13.51
C ASP A 209 6.40 -13.57 -13.39
N VAL A 210 5.48 -13.89 -14.30
CA VAL A 210 4.11 -13.36 -14.31
C VAL A 210 3.14 -14.51 -14.45
N ALA A 211 2.14 -14.58 -13.58
CA ALA A 211 1.07 -15.58 -13.68
C ALA A 211 -0.30 -14.91 -13.70
N SER A 212 -1.22 -15.46 -14.49
CA SER A 212 -2.61 -15.04 -14.45
C SER A 212 -3.38 -15.82 -13.38
N LEU A 213 -4.00 -15.12 -12.42
CA LEU A 213 -4.66 -15.76 -11.28
C LEU A 213 -6.17 -15.87 -11.41
N VAL A 214 -6.81 -14.93 -12.08
CA VAL A 214 -8.26 -14.76 -12.00
C VAL A 214 -8.96 -15.17 -13.29
N ARG A 215 -8.48 -14.69 -14.42
CA ARG A 215 -9.06 -14.92 -15.76
C ARG A 215 -7.96 -14.91 -16.83
N CYS A 216 -8.32 -15.10 -18.09
CA CYS A 216 -7.38 -14.91 -19.18
C CYS A 216 -6.98 -13.44 -19.29
N GLU A 217 -5.68 -13.15 -19.27
CA GLU A 217 -5.14 -11.79 -19.32
C GLU A 217 -4.31 -11.60 -20.60
N GLU A 218 -4.37 -10.41 -21.16
CA GLU A 218 -3.57 -10.00 -22.31
C GLU A 218 -2.44 -9.07 -21.85
N LEU A 219 -1.21 -9.54 -21.92
CA LEU A 219 -0.02 -8.79 -21.53
C LEU A 219 0.55 -8.03 -22.71
N LYS A 220 0.80 -6.74 -22.51
CA LYS A 220 1.55 -5.86 -23.43
C LYS A 220 2.64 -5.16 -22.61
N PRO A 221 3.73 -5.89 -22.29
CA PRO A 221 4.73 -5.37 -21.38
C PRO A 221 5.47 -4.19 -22.02
N SER A 222 5.66 -3.13 -21.21
CA SER A 222 6.47 -1.98 -21.55
C SER A 222 7.10 -1.39 -20.30
N VAL A 223 8.34 -0.94 -20.39
CA VAL A 223 9.05 -0.30 -19.27
C VAL A 223 9.38 1.13 -19.64
N SER A 224 9.10 2.03 -18.72
CA SER A 224 9.46 3.44 -18.83
C SER A 224 10.10 3.90 -17.52
N LEU A 225 11.36 4.34 -17.57
CA LEU A 225 12.10 4.94 -16.47
C LEU A 225 11.99 6.46 -16.62
N ASP A 226 11.47 7.14 -15.59
CA ASP A 226 11.13 8.55 -15.67
C ASP A 226 11.70 9.42 -14.55
N THR A 227 12.36 8.82 -13.57
CA THR A 227 12.85 9.53 -12.39
C THR A 227 14.28 9.10 -12.06
N HIS A 228 15.17 10.05 -11.90
CA HIS A 228 16.52 9.81 -11.41
C HIS A 228 16.57 10.05 -9.90
N ARG A 229 17.15 9.11 -9.17
CA ARG A 229 17.35 9.17 -7.72
C ARG A 229 18.84 9.11 -7.43
N THR A 230 19.33 10.12 -6.72
CA THR A 230 20.70 10.15 -6.19
C THR A 230 20.68 10.18 -4.67
N PHE A 231 21.72 9.61 -4.04
CA PHE A 231 21.83 9.58 -2.59
C PHE A 231 22.86 10.59 -2.13
N VAL A 232 22.47 11.44 -1.18
CA VAL A 232 23.33 12.46 -0.60
C VAL A 232 23.47 12.27 0.90
N ARG A 233 24.67 12.59 1.43
CA ARG A 233 24.92 12.63 2.87
C ARG A 233 24.99 14.07 3.35
N PRO A 234 24.74 14.34 4.64
CA PRO A 234 24.86 15.69 5.16
C PRO A 234 26.31 16.17 5.07
N SER A 235 26.50 17.38 4.60
CA SER A 235 27.79 18.08 4.60
C SER A 235 28.10 18.70 5.96
N LYS A 236 27.07 18.97 6.75
CA LYS A 236 27.16 19.56 8.07
C LYS A 236 26.06 19.01 8.97
N HIS A 237 26.39 18.80 10.24
CA HIS A 237 25.44 18.44 11.27
C HIS A 237 25.70 19.26 12.53
N VAL A 238 24.64 19.58 13.26
CA VAL A 238 24.67 20.25 14.56
C VAL A 238 23.69 19.57 15.50
N LEU A 239 24.19 19.02 16.60
CA LEU A 239 23.36 18.48 17.68
C LEU A 239 23.50 19.39 18.90
N ARG A 240 22.38 19.87 19.43
CA ARG A 240 22.38 20.73 20.61
C ARG A 240 21.17 20.48 21.52
N PRO A 241 21.32 20.61 22.83
CA PRO A 241 20.19 20.61 23.74
C PRO A 241 19.42 21.95 23.64
N LEU A 242 18.09 21.89 23.65
CA LEU A 242 17.23 23.04 23.78
C LEU A 242 16.96 23.28 25.27
N ARG A 243 17.28 24.47 25.78
CA ARG A 243 17.30 24.74 27.23
C ARG A 243 16.19 25.70 27.67
N ASP A 244 15.37 26.20 26.76
CA ASP A 244 14.28 27.12 27.08
C ASP A 244 13.14 26.41 27.80
N ALA A 245 12.41 27.13 28.64
CA ALA A 245 11.30 26.58 29.41
C ALA A 245 10.19 26.00 28.52
N ARG A 246 10.00 26.53 27.30
CA ARG A 246 9.03 26.07 26.31
C ARG A 246 9.44 24.74 25.64
N ASP A 247 10.73 24.40 25.71
CA ASP A 247 11.30 23.22 25.07
C ASP A 247 11.39 22.03 26.04
N ARG A 248 10.74 22.16 27.19
CA ARG A 248 10.66 21.12 28.20
C ARG A 248 9.38 20.31 28.03
N GLN A 249 9.52 19.02 27.90
CA GLN A 249 8.41 18.08 27.83
C GLN A 249 7.63 18.03 29.16
N PRO A 250 6.34 17.64 29.15
CA PRO A 250 5.59 17.39 30.38
C PRO A 250 6.24 16.35 31.29
N SER A 251 7.01 15.42 30.75
CA SER A 251 7.86 14.45 31.48
C SER A 251 9.00 15.11 32.29
N GLY A 252 9.29 16.38 32.03
CA GLY A 252 10.40 17.12 32.65
C GLY A 252 11.71 17.03 31.85
N HIS A 253 11.79 16.24 30.81
CA HIS A 253 12.97 16.11 29.95
C HIS A 253 13.09 17.30 29.00
N HIS A 254 14.33 17.69 28.68
CA HIS A 254 14.62 18.68 27.67
C HIS A 254 14.72 18.04 26.28
N LEU A 255 14.26 18.77 25.27
CA LEU A 255 14.44 18.36 23.89
C LEU A 255 15.88 18.63 23.42
N HIS A 256 16.33 17.78 22.52
CA HIS A 256 17.55 17.99 21.74
C HIS A 256 17.16 18.24 20.29
N GLU A 257 17.95 19.06 19.62
CA GLU A 257 17.78 19.39 18.21
C GLU A 257 18.97 18.87 17.41
N LEU A 258 18.68 18.14 16.35
CA LEU A 258 19.64 17.79 15.29
C LEU A 258 19.30 18.56 14.03
N VAL A 259 20.26 19.32 13.50
CA VAL A 259 20.16 19.99 12.20
C VAL A 259 21.16 19.38 11.25
N LEU A 260 20.69 18.89 10.12
CA LEU A 260 21.50 18.33 9.03
C LEU A 260 21.37 19.22 7.79
N GLU A 261 22.50 19.53 7.13
CA GLU A 261 22.53 20.34 5.90
C GLU A 261 23.08 19.50 4.74
N TYR A 262 22.30 19.46 3.64
CA TYR A 262 22.63 18.72 2.43
C TYR A 262 22.75 19.68 1.25
N PRO A 263 23.89 19.71 0.55
CA PRO A 263 24.04 20.53 -0.64
C PRO A 263 23.24 19.91 -1.80
N LEU A 264 22.52 20.75 -2.53
CA LEU A 264 21.77 20.36 -3.72
C LEU A 264 22.14 21.33 -4.87
N SER A 265 22.82 20.78 -5.87
CA SER A 265 23.16 21.51 -7.11
C SER A 265 22.17 21.12 -8.20
N VAL A 266 21.32 22.04 -8.60
CA VAL A 266 20.34 21.88 -9.67
C VAL A 266 20.96 22.40 -10.98
N LYS A 267 21.35 21.46 -11.85
CA LYS A 267 21.96 21.83 -13.16
C LYS A 267 20.92 22.28 -14.17
N GLU A 268 19.72 21.73 -14.09
CA GLU A 268 18.61 22.02 -15.00
C GLU A 268 17.31 22.17 -14.23
N ALA A 269 16.45 23.09 -14.69
CA ALA A 269 15.15 23.32 -14.09
C ALA A 269 14.26 22.07 -14.21
N GLY A 270 13.50 21.76 -13.15
CA GLY A 270 12.61 20.60 -13.11
C GLY A 270 12.00 20.37 -11.74
N SER A 271 11.22 19.31 -11.66
CA SER A 271 10.52 18.90 -10.46
C SER A 271 11.40 18.00 -9.60
N TRP A 272 11.62 18.41 -8.36
CA TRP A 272 12.47 17.74 -7.39
C TRP A 272 11.68 17.29 -6.17
N THR A 273 12.07 16.16 -5.63
CA THR A 273 11.51 15.61 -4.40
C THR A 273 12.65 15.04 -3.55
N TRP A 274 12.53 15.10 -2.24
CA TRP A 274 13.46 14.41 -1.35
C TRP A 274 12.72 13.41 -0.49
N GLN A 275 13.38 12.28 -0.21
CA GLN A 275 12.85 11.23 0.63
C GLN A 275 13.82 10.90 1.76
N THR A 276 13.28 10.78 2.96
CA THR A 276 14.03 10.32 4.11
C THR A 276 13.72 8.85 4.37
N PRO A 277 14.69 8.02 4.78
CA PRO A 277 14.43 6.63 5.15
C PRO A 277 13.62 6.50 6.46
N LEU A 278 13.27 7.63 7.09
CA LEU A 278 12.55 7.69 8.36
C LEU A 278 11.03 7.64 8.23
N SER A 279 10.48 7.54 7.02
CA SER A 279 9.03 7.64 6.78
C SER A 279 8.16 6.61 7.54
N GLY A 280 8.69 5.44 7.89
CA GLY A 280 8.02 4.44 8.72
C GLY A 280 8.27 4.57 10.23
N TYR A 281 9.16 5.47 10.63
CA TYR A 281 9.70 5.53 12.00
C TYR A 281 9.38 6.83 12.74
N VAL A 282 9.09 7.90 12.02
CA VAL A 282 9.14 9.27 12.53
C VAL A 282 8.05 9.62 13.53
N TYR A 283 6.84 9.14 13.33
CA TYR A 283 5.72 9.54 14.19
C TYR A 283 5.78 8.91 15.59
N ASP A 284 6.47 7.78 15.73
CA ASP A 284 6.61 7.04 16.98
C ASP A 284 7.95 7.31 17.68
N ALA A 285 8.97 7.72 16.92
CA ALA A 285 10.34 7.80 17.40
C ALA A 285 10.92 9.21 17.49
N THR A 286 10.37 10.20 16.78
CA THR A 286 10.82 11.59 16.86
C THR A 286 9.66 12.52 17.17
N THR A 287 9.94 13.53 18.00
CA THR A 287 8.91 14.52 18.41
C THR A 287 8.50 15.41 17.23
N THR A 288 9.46 15.77 16.37
CA THR A 288 9.23 16.64 15.21
C THR A 288 10.30 16.39 14.15
N LEU A 289 9.91 16.38 12.89
CA LEU A 289 10.80 16.45 11.75
C LEU A 289 10.33 17.56 10.81
N LEU A 290 11.23 18.48 10.48
CA LEU A 290 11.00 19.57 9.54
C LEU A 290 12.09 19.53 8.46
N THR A 291 11.70 19.62 7.20
CA THR A 291 12.63 19.83 6.08
C THR A 291 12.41 21.21 5.51
N GLN A 292 13.49 21.90 5.19
CA GLN A 292 13.49 23.24 4.64
C GLN A 292 14.48 23.33 3.48
N LEU A 293 14.01 23.70 2.31
CA LEU A 293 14.84 24.01 1.16
C LEU A 293 15.14 25.49 1.11
N ILE A 294 16.41 25.86 1.00
CA ILE A 294 16.90 27.23 1.08
C ILE A 294 17.75 27.53 -0.15
N ASP A 295 17.60 28.69 -0.75
CA ASP A 295 18.44 29.16 -1.85
C ASP A 295 19.79 29.72 -1.37
N VAL A 296 20.63 30.18 -2.31
CA VAL A 296 21.92 30.79 -2.03
C VAL A 296 21.83 32.08 -1.21
N ASN A 297 20.69 32.77 -1.26
CA ASN A 297 20.43 34.02 -0.52
C ASN A 297 19.85 33.74 0.88
N GLN A 298 19.84 32.50 1.33
CA GLN A 298 19.22 32.05 2.57
C GLN A 298 17.70 32.26 2.62
N ALA A 299 17.05 32.43 1.46
CA ALA A 299 15.60 32.53 1.39
C ALA A 299 14.96 31.12 1.34
N PRO A 300 13.91 30.87 2.13
CA PRO A 300 13.22 29.59 2.09
C PRO A 300 12.43 29.45 0.79
N VAL A 301 12.67 28.35 0.08
CA VAL A 301 12.00 28.00 -1.18
C VAL A 301 10.84 27.05 -0.91
N ALA A 302 11.03 26.07 -0.03
CA ALA A 302 10.00 25.09 0.30
C ALA A 302 10.18 24.54 1.72
N PHE A 303 9.07 24.08 2.29
CA PHE A 303 9.04 23.38 3.55
C PHE A 303 8.35 22.01 3.37
N GLY A 304 8.72 21.06 4.18
CA GLY A 304 8.12 19.73 4.21
C GLY A 304 8.35 19.02 5.52
N ASP A 305 7.75 17.88 5.63
CA ASP A 305 7.99 16.90 6.68
C ASP A 305 8.71 15.67 6.08
N VAL A 306 8.45 14.49 6.61
CA VAL A 306 8.96 13.22 6.08
C VAL A 306 8.47 12.93 4.66
N TYR A 307 7.28 13.44 4.32
CA TYR A 307 6.62 13.25 3.03
C TYR A 307 6.72 14.54 2.21
N SER A 308 7.88 14.73 1.57
CA SER A 308 8.05 15.91 0.73
C SER A 308 7.09 15.89 -0.47
N LYS A 309 6.66 17.09 -0.86
CA LYS A 309 5.92 17.29 -2.11
C LYS A 309 6.90 17.68 -3.21
N PRO A 310 6.60 17.37 -4.48
CA PRO A 310 7.40 17.87 -5.60
C PRO A 310 7.49 19.39 -5.58
N VAL A 311 8.71 19.92 -5.81
CA VAL A 311 9.01 21.34 -5.85
C VAL A 311 9.67 21.65 -7.19
N GLU A 312 9.16 22.64 -7.91
CA GLU A 312 9.77 23.09 -9.14
C GLU A 312 10.97 23.99 -8.83
N LEU A 313 12.16 23.55 -9.24
CA LEU A 313 13.41 24.27 -9.02
C LEU A 313 13.99 24.78 -10.33
N VAL A 314 14.59 25.94 -10.29
CA VAL A 314 15.38 26.49 -11.38
C VAL A 314 16.86 26.11 -11.18
N LYS A 315 17.66 26.25 -12.23
CA LYS A 315 19.12 26.04 -12.14
C LYS A 315 19.71 26.92 -11.05
N GLY A 316 20.47 26.31 -10.13
CA GLY A 316 21.07 27.01 -8.99
C GLY A 316 21.59 26.05 -7.92
N GLU A 317 22.19 26.65 -6.90
CA GLU A 317 22.66 25.94 -5.71
C GLU A 317 21.65 26.15 -4.58
N TYR A 318 21.33 25.08 -3.88
CA TYR A 318 20.38 25.05 -2.77
C TYR A 318 20.96 24.31 -1.60
N THR A 319 20.41 24.54 -0.42
CA THR A 319 20.69 23.77 0.78
C THR A 319 19.40 23.17 1.30
N LEU A 320 19.33 21.84 1.37
CA LEU A 320 18.22 21.16 2.06
C LEU A 320 18.62 20.98 3.52
N ARG A 321 17.88 21.61 4.42
CA ARG A 321 18.06 21.49 5.87
C ARG A 321 17.00 20.55 6.44
N VAL A 322 17.45 19.56 7.22
CA VAL A 322 16.58 18.65 7.96
C VAL A 322 16.77 18.91 9.44
N GLN A 323 15.70 19.22 10.14
CA GLN A 323 15.66 19.45 11.58
C GLN A 323 14.84 18.35 12.25
N ALA A 324 15.42 17.68 13.23
CA ALA A 324 14.77 16.66 14.02
C ALA A 324 14.86 17.01 15.53
N LEU A 325 13.76 16.81 16.24
CA LEU A 325 13.69 17.01 17.70
C LEU A 325 13.39 15.68 18.40
N HIS A 326 14.14 15.39 19.46
CA HIS A 326 13.93 14.22 20.30
C HIS A 326 14.38 14.47 21.74
N GLU A 327 13.76 13.84 22.72
CA GLU A 327 14.17 13.94 24.12
C GLU A 327 15.49 13.21 24.43
N ASN A 328 15.78 12.13 23.70
CA ASN A 328 17.01 11.34 23.84
C ASN A 328 18.05 11.74 22.77
N ALA A 329 19.16 12.30 23.21
CA ALA A 329 20.27 12.72 22.33
C ALA A 329 20.88 11.54 21.55
N ALA A 330 20.97 10.34 22.14
CA ALA A 330 21.55 9.18 21.47
C ALA A 330 20.80 8.75 20.20
N VAL A 331 19.46 8.94 20.18
CA VAL A 331 18.64 8.70 18.97
C VAL A 331 19.03 9.66 17.85
N LEU A 332 19.24 10.93 18.19
CA LEU A 332 19.67 11.94 17.20
C LEU A 332 21.13 11.76 16.77
N GLU A 333 22.01 11.29 17.64
CA GLU A 333 23.39 10.96 17.31
C GLU A 333 23.47 9.88 16.23
N ALA A 334 22.61 8.87 16.30
CA ALA A 334 22.53 7.82 15.29
C ALA A 334 22.09 8.35 13.91
N LEU A 335 21.42 9.51 13.86
CA LEU A 335 20.94 10.14 12.63
C LEU A 335 21.91 11.14 12.01
N GLN A 336 23.07 11.43 12.62
CA GLN A 336 24.01 12.46 12.14
C GLN A 336 24.50 12.23 10.72
N ALA A 337 24.59 10.98 10.27
CA ALA A 337 25.01 10.61 8.92
C ALA A 337 23.85 10.16 8.02
N LEU A 338 22.60 10.54 8.36
CA LEU A 338 21.40 10.12 7.65
C LEU A 338 21.51 10.39 6.14
N PRO A 339 21.43 9.37 5.27
CA PRO A 339 21.38 9.60 3.83
C PRO A 339 19.98 10.08 3.42
N LEU A 340 19.92 10.98 2.47
CA LEU A 340 18.68 11.36 1.79
C LEU A 340 18.70 10.89 0.34
N ALA A 341 17.55 10.48 -0.17
CA ALA A 341 17.33 10.28 -1.59
C ALA A 341 16.76 11.57 -2.19
N LEU A 342 17.45 12.11 -3.18
CA LEU A 342 17.00 13.23 -4.00
C LEU A 342 16.50 12.67 -5.33
N GLU A 343 15.27 12.99 -5.70
CA GLU A 343 14.61 12.51 -6.91
C GLU A 343 14.26 13.69 -7.81
N HIS A 344 14.52 13.54 -9.10
CA HIS A 344 14.03 14.48 -10.08
C HIS A 344 13.51 13.76 -11.32
N LYS A 345 12.52 14.35 -11.98
CA LYS A 345 11.93 13.81 -13.19
C LYS A 345 12.87 14.01 -14.38
N LEU A 346 13.06 12.95 -15.17
CA LEU A 346 13.79 13.02 -16.41
C LEU A 346 13.01 13.81 -17.48
N LYS A 347 13.66 14.62 -18.27
CA LYS A 347 13.04 15.34 -19.39
C LYS A 347 12.47 14.39 -20.46
N LYS A 348 13.16 13.29 -20.69
CA LYS A 348 12.74 12.22 -21.59
C LYS A 348 12.78 10.91 -20.83
N PRO A 349 11.67 10.20 -20.73
CA PRO A 349 11.67 8.85 -20.15
C PRO A 349 12.57 7.92 -20.97
N ILE A 350 13.25 7.00 -20.28
CA ILE A 350 14.06 5.94 -20.89
C ILE A 350 13.20 4.71 -21.02
N SER A 351 13.05 4.18 -22.23
CA SER A 351 12.34 2.93 -22.46
C SER A 351 13.31 1.76 -22.44
N LEU A 352 12.92 0.67 -21.76
CA LEU A 352 13.68 -0.57 -21.76
C LEU A 352 12.95 -1.62 -22.60
N ASP A 353 13.72 -2.43 -23.31
CA ASP A 353 13.18 -3.54 -24.09
C ASP A 353 12.78 -4.69 -23.17
N VAL A 354 11.64 -5.31 -23.48
CA VAL A 354 11.11 -6.48 -22.80
C VAL A 354 10.97 -7.61 -23.79
N TYR A 355 11.51 -8.77 -23.45
CA TYR A 355 11.50 -9.98 -24.29
C TYR A 355 10.64 -11.04 -23.61
N ARG A 356 9.99 -11.90 -24.44
CA ARG A 356 9.13 -12.98 -23.94
C ARG A 356 9.92 -14.16 -23.41
N ASP A 357 11.12 -14.39 -23.98
CA ASP A 357 11.98 -15.49 -23.60
C ASP A 357 13.46 -15.05 -23.68
N HIS A 358 14.31 -15.77 -22.97
CA HIS A 358 15.76 -15.57 -23.05
C HIS A 358 16.31 -15.89 -24.45
N VAL A 359 15.66 -16.81 -25.17
CA VAL A 359 16.02 -17.19 -26.54
C VAL A 359 15.83 -16.00 -27.50
N ASP A 360 14.75 -15.25 -27.37
CA ASP A 360 14.48 -14.07 -28.18
C ASP A 360 15.58 -13.00 -28.02
N LEU A 361 16.07 -12.81 -26.78
CA LEU A 361 17.15 -11.88 -26.51
C LEU A 361 18.47 -12.31 -27.17
N THR A 362 18.83 -13.60 -27.08
CA THR A 362 20.09 -14.14 -27.64
C THR A 362 20.06 -14.23 -29.16
N ALA A 363 18.90 -14.38 -29.74
CA ALA A 363 18.69 -14.41 -31.17
C ALA A 363 18.65 -13.02 -31.84
N GLY A 364 18.74 -11.93 -31.04
CA GLY A 364 18.59 -10.55 -31.52
C GLY A 364 17.18 -10.25 -32.05
N ALA A 365 16.19 -11.00 -31.55
CA ALA A 365 14.79 -10.77 -31.88
C ALA A 365 14.33 -9.40 -31.36
N HIS A 366 13.38 -8.80 -32.05
CA HIS A 366 12.78 -7.54 -31.58
C HIS A 366 12.03 -7.74 -30.27
N ALA A 367 12.09 -6.72 -29.41
CA ALA A 367 11.31 -6.66 -28.18
C ALA A 367 9.84 -7.06 -28.42
N ALA A 368 9.22 -7.70 -27.41
CA ALA A 368 7.86 -8.24 -27.51
C ALA A 368 6.82 -7.15 -27.83
N LYS A 369 6.56 -6.91 -29.13
CA LYS A 369 5.55 -5.94 -29.60
C LYS A 369 4.14 -6.53 -29.62
N GLU A 370 4.02 -7.85 -29.75
CA GLU A 370 2.73 -8.53 -29.79
C GLU A 370 2.23 -8.86 -28.38
N ALA A 371 0.92 -8.84 -28.23
CA ALA A 371 0.30 -9.22 -26.97
C ALA A 371 0.50 -10.70 -26.65
N LEU A 372 0.87 -10.99 -25.41
CA LEU A 372 0.94 -12.34 -24.86
C LEU A 372 -0.35 -12.64 -24.10
N LYS A 373 -1.07 -13.69 -24.48
CA LYS A 373 -2.26 -14.15 -23.75
C LYS A 373 -1.85 -15.20 -22.73
N LEU A 374 -2.21 -14.97 -21.47
CA LEU A 374 -2.06 -15.93 -20.37
C LEU A 374 -3.43 -16.41 -19.92
N HIS A 375 -3.69 -17.69 -20.03
CA HIS A 375 -4.89 -18.29 -19.46
C HIS A 375 -4.79 -18.36 -17.93
N LYS A 376 -5.94 -18.48 -17.27
CA LYS A 376 -5.97 -18.59 -15.81
C LYS A 376 -5.07 -19.75 -15.32
N GLY A 377 -4.14 -19.46 -14.43
CA GLY A 377 -3.15 -20.38 -13.89
C GLY A 377 -1.89 -20.54 -14.74
N GLU A 378 -1.83 -19.96 -15.93
CA GLU A 378 -0.66 -19.97 -16.80
C GLU A 378 0.38 -18.96 -16.33
N ARG A 379 1.66 -19.32 -16.52
CA ARG A 379 2.82 -18.47 -16.19
C ARG A 379 3.65 -18.16 -17.43
N ALA A 380 4.25 -16.99 -17.45
CA ALA A 380 5.26 -16.59 -18.41
C ALA A 380 6.44 -15.95 -17.71
N VAL A 381 7.63 -16.12 -18.27
CA VAL A 381 8.85 -15.43 -17.84
C VAL A 381 9.14 -14.34 -18.85
N LEU A 382 9.16 -13.10 -18.38
CA LEU A 382 9.58 -11.95 -19.16
C LEU A 382 11.02 -11.61 -18.83
N SER A 383 11.79 -11.21 -19.84
CA SER A 383 13.17 -10.77 -19.70
C SER A 383 13.26 -9.28 -20.02
N ILE A 384 13.68 -8.46 -19.05
CA ILE A 384 13.81 -7.00 -19.20
C ILE A 384 15.27 -6.66 -19.37
N SER A 385 15.61 -6.00 -20.48
CA SER A 385 16.97 -5.49 -20.70
C SER A 385 17.20 -4.28 -19.77
N THR A 386 18.20 -4.40 -18.89
CA THR A 386 18.64 -3.29 -18.03
C THR A 386 19.97 -2.67 -18.51
N ALA A 387 20.50 -3.15 -19.62
CA ALA A 387 21.66 -2.55 -20.26
C ALA A 387 21.26 -1.16 -20.80
N LEU A 388 21.83 -0.12 -20.20
CA LEU A 388 21.70 1.26 -20.64
C LEU A 388 23.05 1.73 -21.21
N ASP A 389 23.03 2.28 -22.41
CA ASP A 389 24.20 2.95 -22.95
C ASP A 389 24.50 4.23 -22.17
N ASN A 390 25.76 4.60 -22.07
CA ASN A 390 26.18 5.79 -21.32
C ASN A 390 25.47 7.07 -21.79
N GLU A 391 25.08 7.15 -23.07
CA GLU A 391 24.32 8.26 -23.63
C GLU A 391 22.89 8.36 -23.12
N GLN A 392 22.34 7.25 -22.63
CA GLN A 392 21.00 7.18 -22.05
C GLN A 392 20.99 7.55 -20.55
N TRP A 393 22.16 7.62 -19.92
CA TRP A 393 22.26 8.00 -18.52
C TRP A 393 21.88 9.48 -18.34
N PRO A 394 21.25 9.85 -17.20
CA PRO A 394 21.07 11.26 -16.86
C PRO A 394 22.45 11.98 -16.84
N SER A 395 22.48 13.22 -17.28
CA SER A 395 23.73 13.98 -17.49
C SER A 395 24.55 14.20 -16.20
N ASP A 396 23.93 14.08 -15.04
CA ASP A 396 24.49 14.24 -13.70
C ASP A 396 24.61 12.93 -12.92
N ALA A 397 24.27 11.81 -13.57
CA ALA A 397 24.27 10.50 -12.91
C ALA A 397 25.67 10.05 -12.50
N LYS A 398 25.71 9.40 -11.35
CA LYS A 398 26.91 8.79 -10.76
C LYS A 398 26.70 7.29 -10.61
N LEU A 399 27.80 6.57 -10.50
CA LEU A 399 27.75 5.15 -10.13
C LEU A 399 27.06 4.99 -8.78
N GLY A 400 26.10 4.08 -8.72
CA GLY A 400 25.27 3.85 -7.53
C GLY A 400 23.97 4.67 -7.48
N ASP A 401 23.78 5.62 -8.38
CA ASP A 401 22.46 6.27 -8.55
C ASP A 401 21.45 5.28 -9.11
N VAL A 402 20.17 5.60 -8.96
CA VAL A 402 19.08 4.73 -9.36
C VAL A 402 18.16 5.45 -10.32
N VAL A 403 17.78 4.80 -11.41
CA VAL A 403 16.71 5.29 -12.29
C VAL A 403 15.45 4.49 -12.02
N LEU A 404 14.39 5.21 -11.66
CA LEU A 404 13.10 4.65 -11.28
C LEU A 404 12.12 4.77 -12.43
N GLY A 405 11.19 3.83 -12.46
CA GLY A 405 10.13 3.86 -13.45
C GLY A 405 8.99 2.88 -13.16
N THR A 406 8.29 2.56 -14.23
CA THR A 406 7.15 1.66 -14.17
C THR A 406 7.23 0.64 -15.30
N LEU A 407 7.13 -0.63 -14.93
CA LEU A 407 6.80 -1.71 -15.84
C LEU A 407 5.27 -1.79 -15.91
N THR A 408 4.71 -1.62 -17.09
CA THR A 408 3.29 -1.86 -17.40
C THR A 408 3.19 -3.22 -18.05
N LEU A 409 2.41 -4.14 -17.49
CA LEU A 409 2.22 -5.49 -18.03
C LEU A 409 1.02 -5.58 -18.99
N GLY A 410 0.06 -4.71 -18.81
CA GLY A 410 -1.20 -4.64 -19.53
C GLY A 410 -2.34 -4.25 -18.59
N GLY A 411 -3.44 -3.76 -19.12
CA GLY A 411 -4.55 -3.33 -18.29
C GLY A 411 -4.12 -2.27 -17.26
N HIS A 412 -4.24 -2.58 -15.97
CA HIS A 412 -3.84 -1.73 -14.85
C HIS A 412 -2.64 -2.29 -14.07
N ALA A 413 -2.10 -3.42 -14.49
CA ALA A 413 -0.97 -4.06 -13.84
C ALA A 413 0.30 -3.23 -14.08
N LYS A 414 0.69 -2.49 -13.06
CA LYS A 414 1.89 -1.67 -13.01
C LYS A 414 2.78 -2.14 -11.87
N VAL A 415 4.03 -2.42 -12.18
CA VAL A 415 5.05 -2.84 -11.23
C VAL A 415 6.14 -1.76 -11.19
N PRO A 416 6.48 -1.23 -10.01
CA PRO A 416 7.62 -0.34 -9.87
C PRO A 416 8.89 -1.06 -10.33
N ILE A 417 9.72 -0.36 -11.08
CA ILE A 417 11.04 -0.83 -11.49
C ILE A 417 12.10 0.18 -11.11
N GLU A 418 13.22 -0.32 -10.62
CA GLU A 418 14.41 0.46 -10.34
C GLU A 418 15.62 -0.17 -11.03
N VAL A 419 16.47 0.66 -11.60
CA VAL A 419 17.72 0.25 -12.24
C VAL A 419 18.87 1.02 -11.61
N VAL A 420 19.75 0.31 -10.94
CA VAL A 420 20.96 0.89 -10.34
C VAL A 420 22.01 1.08 -11.42
N LEU A 421 22.56 2.27 -11.50
CA LEU A 421 23.61 2.61 -12.45
C LEU A 421 24.98 2.10 -11.95
N GLY A 422 25.54 1.13 -12.65
CA GLY A 422 26.84 0.57 -12.31
C GLY A 422 26.92 -0.94 -12.46
N PRO A 423 28.06 -1.54 -12.09
CA PRO A 423 28.23 -2.98 -12.11
C PRO A 423 27.24 -3.64 -11.13
N ALA A 424 26.76 -4.83 -11.48
CA ALA A 424 25.99 -5.63 -10.54
C ALA A 424 26.81 -5.88 -9.27
N PRO A 425 26.21 -5.86 -8.07
CA PRO A 425 26.90 -6.28 -6.87
C PRO A 425 27.44 -7.69 -7.09
N PRO A 426 28.63 -8.02 -6.59
CA PRO A 426 29.10 -9.39 -6.62
C PRO A 426 27.98 -10.25 -6.03
N SER A 427 27.54 -11.27 -6.76
CA SER A 427 26.45 -12.13 -6.30
C SER A 427 26.85 -12.67 -4.93
N SER A 428 26.14 -12.22 -3.90
CA SER A 428 26.31 -12.71 -2.53
C SER A 428 25.67 -14.09 -2.33
N VAL A 429 25.26 -14.72 -3.44
CA VAL A 429 25.03 -16.15 -3.44
C VAL A 429 26.44 -16.75 -3.35
N PRO A 430 26.85 -17.30 -2.19
CA PRO A 430 28.01 -18.16 -2.18
C PRO A 430 27.70 -19.17 -3.30
N LYS A 431 28.61 -19.33 -4.28
CA LYS A 431 28.57 -20.57 -5.06
C LYS A 431 28.44 -21.63 -3.98
N GLU A 432 27.33 -22.35 -3.99
CA GLU A 432 27.23 -23.59 -3.27
C GLU A 432 28.46 -24.41 -3.71
N THR A 433 29.51 -24.27 -2.98
CA THR A 433 30.44 -25.35 -2.78
C THR A 433 29.60 -26.28 -1.92
N ASP A 434 29.26 -27.43 -2.47
CA ASP A 434 28.41 -28.50 -1.91
C ASP A 434 28.77 -28.94 -0.48
N ASP A 435 29.71 -28.27 0.19
CA ASP A 435 30.28 -28.64 1.48
C ASP A 435 30.26 -27.53 2.56
N ALA A 436 29.74 -26.34 2.31
CA ALA A 436 29.65 -25.32 3.38
C ALA A 436 28.32 -25.49 4.15
N PRO A 437 28.37 -25.79 5.47
CA PRO A 437 27.14 -25.97 6.25
C PRO A 437 26.33 -24.65 6.25
N THR A 438 25.06 -24.75 5.85
CA THR A 438 24.11 -23.63 5.89
C THR A 438 23.84 -23.20 7.34
N LEU A 439 23.40 -21.96 7.57
CA LEU A 439 23.07 -21.48 8.90
C LEU A 439 22.08 -22.41 9.64
N PRO A 440 21.01 -22.93 9.02
CA PRO A 440 20.14 -23.94 9.64
C PRO A 440 20.89 -25.21 10.03
N MET A 441 21.79 -25.74 9.19
CA MET A 441 22.62 -26.90 9.53
C MET A 441 23.53 -26.67 10.73
N LEU A 442 24.12 -25.48 10.83
CA LEU A 442 24.94 -25.11 12.00
C LEU A 442 24.11 -25.00 13.27
N LEU A 443 22.92 -24.41 13.17
CA LEU A 443 21.98 -24.29 14.28
C LEU A 443 21.43 -25.64 14.72
N ALA A 444 21.11 -26.55 13.78
CA ALA A 444 20.72 -27.94 14.05
C ALA A 444 21.84 -28.67 14.81
N GLY A 445 23.11 -28.46 14.42
CA GLY A 445 24.27 -29.04 15.13
C GLY A 445 24.47 -28.52 16.56
N LEU A 446 23.89 -27.38 16.91
CA LEU A 446 23.93 -26.83 18.27
C LEU A 446 22.88 -27.45 19.19
N VAL A 447 21.80 -28.02 18.67
CA VAL A 447 20.72 -28.65 19.46
C VAL A 447 21.25 -29.68 20.45
N SER A 448 22.24 -30.49 20.05
CA SER A 448 22.88 -31.50 20.91
C SER A 448 23.75 -30.91 22.03
N LYS A 449 24.15 -29.64 21.92
CA LYS A 449 25.03 -28.95 22.88
C LYS A 449 24.27 -28.06 23.88
N VAL A 450 22.96 -27.86 23.65
CA VAL A 450 22.12 -27.08 24.57
C VAL A 450 21.76 -27.92 25.79
N PRO A 451 21.79 -27.37 27.02
CA PRO A 451 21.36 -28.07 28.25
C PRO A 451 19.93 -28.60 28.09
N LYS A 452 19.65 -29.77 28.68
CA LYS A 452 18.34 -30.45 28.56
C LYS A 452 17.16 -29.57 28.99
N GLU A 453 17.38 -28.67 29.93
CA GLU A 453 16.35 -27.75 30.47
C GLU A 453 15.92 -26.69 29.48
N GLU A 454 16.79 -26.28 28.54
CA GLU A 454 16.56 -25.24 27.54
C GLU A 454 16.36 -25.83 26.13
N LYS A 455 16.61 -27.13 25.94
CA LYS A 455 16.60 -27.75 24.63
C LYS A 455 15.24 -27.62 23.93
N TYR A 456 14.14 -27.82 24.64
CA TYR A 456 12.79 -27.70 24.10
C TYR A 456 12.48 -26.29 23.56
N ASN A 457 12.79 -25.26 24.34
CA ASN A 457 12.54 -23.87 23.93
C ASN A 457 13.40 -23.49 22.73
N PHE A 458 14.66 -23.96 22.69
CA PHE A 458 15.56 -23.69 21.58
C PHE A 458 15.10 -24.39 20.29
N VAL A 459 14.69 -25.64 20.36
CA VAL A 459 14.17 -26.41 19.22
C VAL A 459 12.86 -25.80 18.71
N ASP A 460 11.95 -25.41 19.61
CA ASP A 460 10.66 -24.79 19.25
C ASP A 460 10.86 -23.47 18.51
N GLN A 461 11.84 -22.66 18.96
CA GLN A 461 12.22 -21.43 18.29
C GLN A 461 12.81 -21.68 16.90
N LEU A 462 13.68 -22.69 16.75
CA LEU A 462 14.25 -23.06 15.46
C LEU A 462 13.19 -23.57 14.47
N LEU A 463 12.22 -24.37 14.94
CA LEU A 463 11.10 -24.86 14.12
C LEU A 463 10.18 -23.71 13.69
N HIS A 464 10.03 -22.69 14.54
CA HIS A 464 9.29 -21.48 14.20
C HIS A 464 10.01 -20.66 13.13
N ASP A 465 11.32 -20.45 13.26
CA ASP A 465 12.11 -19.61 12.37
C ASP A 465 12.40 -20.30 11.02
N TYR A 466 12.51 -21.65 11.02
CA TYR A 466 12.85 -22.45 9.83
C TYR A 466 11.92 -23.66 9.67
N PRO A 467 10.62 -23.48 9.49
CA PRO A 467 9.63 -24.57 9.56
C PRO A 467 9.78 -25.67 8.51
N ASN A 468 10.44 -25.39 7.40
CA ASN A 468 10.61 -26.32 6.27
C ASN A 468 12.05 -26.80 6.09
N ASP A 469 12.97 -26.49 7.02
CA ASP A 469 14.36 -26.94 6.91
C ASP A 469 14.51 -28.36 7.40
N LEU A 470 15.08 -29.22 6.53
CA LEU A 470 15.22 -30.67 6.81
C LEU A 470 16.17 -30.92 7.98
N SER A 471 17.26 -30.16 8.09
CA SER A 471 18.28 -30.33 9.12
C SER A 471 17.74 -30.04 10.52
N ILE A 472 16.93 -29.00 10.65
CA ILE A 472 16.28 -28.63 11.92
C ILE A 472 15.17 -29.61 12.28
N ASN A 473 14.36 -30.03 11.31
CA ASN A 473 13.32 -31.03 11.54
C ASN A 473 13.90 -32.36 12.00
N LEU A 474 15.03 -32.78 11.44
CA LEU A 474 15.75 -34.02 11.89
C LEU A 474 16.32 -33.82 13.31
N ALA A 475 16.96 -32.69 13.61
CA ALA A 475 17.51 -32.40 14.93
C ALA A 475 16.43 -32.24 16.03
N ALA A 476 15.18 -31.96 15.65
CA ALA A 476 14.05 -31.91 16.57
C ALA A 476 13.49 -33.29 16.91
N MET A 477 13.83 -34.34 16.13
CA MET A 477 13.39 -35.72 16.36
C MET A 477 14.34 -36.51 17.29
N ASP A 478 15.59 -36.01 17.50
CA ASP A 478 16.60 -36.55 18.41
C ASP A 478 16.52 -35.85 19.80
#